data_181b33d5eab7dad2a6eae031f6fe2ec4
#
_entry.id   181b33d5eab7dad2a6eae031f6fe2ec4
#
_cell.length_a   1.000
_cell.length_b   1.000
_cell.length_c   1.000
_cell.angle_alpha   90.00
_cell.angle_beta   90.00
_cell.angle_gamma   90.00
#
_symmetry.space_group_name_H-M   'P 1'
#
loop_
_entity.id
_entity.type
_entity.pdbx_description
1 polymer ?
#
loop_
_entity_poly.entity_id
_entity_poly.type
_entity_poly.pdbx_seq_one_letter_code
_entity_poly.pdbx_strand_id
1 'polypeptide(L)'
;MALNELSPKKVEKAKPKETDYKLTDGGSLYLLVKKNGTKAWRMNYRFNGKQATLALGVFPDVSLALARKRRDEARQLLADGVDPRVSKKAAPTEPASATFQTIALEWHKGSIGHPSWKEITRTKILREMENHIFPYIGNKPIDSLKTSDLLPLLVRMSDQGIGATTGRVKTTLASVFRYAIQRGIVEYNPIHDLRGAISSPKIKHRPALPLERLPELISKIDSYTGRPLTKLAVLFSLHTFVRSSELRHARWEEINFENAMWTIPAQRKRIDGVKYSERGAKMGSIHYVPLSNEAIDVLEAIKKISGEYELIFPGDSNPYKPMSENTVNKSLRIMGYDTQVDICLHGFRAMACSALTESGLWSRDAVERQMSHQERNEVRAAYVHLAQHMHERRRMMQWWSNYIEANTDRYIAPYKMKKLRVV
;
A
#
# COMPACT_ATOMS: atom_id res chain seq x y z
N MET A 1 -63.57 22.67 -10.63
CA MET A 1 -62.55 23.78 -10.61
C MET A 1 -61.79 23.71 -11.91
N ALA A 2 -61.65 24.84 -12.59
CA ALA A 2 -60.87 24.91 -13.82
C ALA A 2 -59.43 24.46 -13.61
N LEU A 3 -58.83 23.81 -14.61
CA LEU A 3 -57.45 23.32 -14.56
C LEU A 3 -56.63 24.07 -15.62
N ASN A 4 -55.35 24.35 -15.28
CA ASN A 4 -54.39 24.93 -16.22
C ASN A 4 -54.69 26.39 -16.65
N GLU A 5 -55.07 27.24 -15.71
CA GLU A 5 -55.49 28.63 -15.95
C GLU A 5 -54.34 29.60 -16.21
N LEU A 6 -53.12 29.26 -15.80
CA LEU A 6 -51.94 30.07 -16.04
C LEU A 6 -51.33 29.82 -17.43
N SER A 7 -50.81 30.86 -18.02
CA SER A 7 -49.97 30.75 -19.21
C SER A 7 -48.52 31.06 -18.87
N PRO A 8 -47.54 30.52 -19.62
CA PRO A 8 -46.12 30.83 -19.39
C PRO A 8 -45.82 32.33 -19.37
N LYS A 9 -46.44 33.09 -20.27
CA LYS A 9 -46.35 34.56 -20.35
C LYS A 9 -46.86 35.24 -19.07
N LYS A 10 -47.94 34.74 -18.44
CA LYS A 10 -48.51 35.28 -17.20
C LYS A 10 -47.63 35.01 -16.02
N VAL A 11 -46.96 33.87 -15.96
CA VAL A 11 -45.96 33.51 -14.92
C VAL A 11 -44.72 34.37 -15.04
N GLU A 12 -44.20 34.57 -16.23
CA GLU A 12 -43.02 35.35 -16.50
C GLU A 12 -43.21 36.85 -16.17
N LYS A 13 -44.39 37.43 -16.60
CA LYS A 13 -44.74 38.81 -16.38
C LYS A 13 -45.18 39.13 -14.94
N ALA A 14 -45.37 38.16 -14.06
CA ALA A 14 -45.75 38.40 -12.68
C ALA A 14 -44.65 39.19 -11.93
N LYS A 15 -44.96 40.43 -11.50
CA LYS A 15 -44.05 41.31 -10.74
C LYS A 15 -44.33 41.24 -9.24
N PRO A 16 -43.34 41.42 -8.38
CA PRO A 16 -43.56 41.53 -6.94
C PRO A 16 -44.47 42.68 -6.60
N LYS A 17 -45.22 42.55 -5.50
CA LYS A 17 -46.06 43.61 -4.92
C LYS A 17 -45.63 43.86 -3.48
N GLU A 18 -46.23 44.81 -2.80
CA GLU A 18 -45.96 45.10 -1.39
C GLU A 18 -46.24 43.93 -0.47
N THR A 19 -47.15 43.02 -0.84
CA THR A 19 -47.48 41.80 -0.12
C THR A 19 -47.38 40.58 -1.04
N ASP A 20 -47.07 39.43 -0.44
CA ASP A 20 -47.09 38.14 -1.14
C ASP A 20 -48.48 37.85 -1.72
N TYR A 21 -48.55 37.42 -2.97
CA TYR A 21 -49.82 37.08 -3.60
C TYR A 21 -49.75 35.76 -4.39
N LYS A 22 -50.91 35.16 -4.62
CA LYS A 22 -51.03 33.88 -5.31
C LYS A 22 -51.64 34.07 -6.69
N LEU A 23 -51.09 33.35 -7.67
CA LEU A 23 -51.69 33.14 -9.00
C LEU A 23 -52.08 31.67 -9.10
N THR A 24 -53.38 31.40 -9.13
CA THR A 24 -53.89 30.03 -9.16
C THR A 24 -53.84 29.44 -10.56
N ASP A 25 -53.42 28.15 -10.67
CA ASP A 25 -53.39 27.40 -11.93
C ASP A 25 -54.45 26.30 -12.01
N GLY A 26 -55.17 26.06 -10.92
CA GLY A 26 -56.13 24.98 -10.80
C GLY A 26 -55.57 23.69 -10.24
N GLY A 27 -56.42 22.76 -9.82
CA GLY A 27 -56.01 21.52 -9.18
C GLY A 27 -55.19 21.72 -7.89
N SER A 28 -55.49 22.83 -7.16
CA SER A 28 -54.76 23.28 -5.95
C SER A 28 -53.33 23.76 -6.19
N LEU A 29 -52.85 23.84 -7.43
CA LEU A 29 -51.57 24.42 -7.80
C LEU A 29 -51.68 25.95 -7.89
N TYR A 30 -50.69 26.66 -7.35
CA TYR A 30 -50.56 28.10 -7.46
C TYR A 30 -49.09 28.54 -7.45
N LEU A 31 -48.86 29.69 -8.10
CA LEU A 31 -47.57 30.38 -8.00
C LEU A 31 -47.68 31.41 -6.88
N LEU A 32 -46.83 31.29 -5.85
CA LEU A 32 -46.67 32.31 -4.81
C LEU A 32 -45.61 33.31 -5.28
N VAL A 33 -46.02 34.54 -5.54
CA VAL A 33 -45.08 35.63 -5.86
C VAL A 33 -44.85 36.38 -4.57
N LYS A 34 -43.61 36.30 -4.07
CA LYS A 34 -43.20 36.95 -2.83
C LYS A 34 -42.77 38.42 -3.08
N LYS A 35 -42.85 39.25 -2.03
CA LYS A 35 -42.44 40.65 -2.08
C LYS A 35 -40.95 40.85 -2.48
N ASN A 36 -40.09 39.86 -2.24
CA ASN A 36 -38.70 39.83 -2.65
C ASN A 36 -38.49 39.37 -4.10
N GLY A 37 -39.53 39.17 -4.89
CA GLY A 37 -39.48 38.75 -6.28
C GLY A 37 -39.39 37.24 -6.50
N THR A 38 -39.23 36.43 -5.46
CA THR A 38 -39.20 34.97 -5.59
C THR A 38 -40.56 34.44 -6.03
N LYS A 39 -40.59 33.58 -7.05
CA LYS A 39 -41.80 32.94 -7.60
C LYS A 39 -41.78 31.44 -7.26
N ALA A 40 -42.55 31.02 -6.25
CA ALA A 40 -42.49 29.63 -5.74
C ALA A 40 -43.77 28.87 -6.11
N TRP A 41 -43.62 27.72 -6.73
CA TRP A 41 -44.73 26.79 -7.01
C TRP A 41 -45.12 26.05 -5.77
N ARG A 42 -46.45 26.06 -5.45
CA ARG A 42 -47.01 25.41 -4.28
C ARG A 42 -48.32 24.73 -4.61
N MET A 43 -48.65 23.65 -3.89
CA MET A 43 -49.94 22.94 -3.97
C MET A 43 -50.51 22.77 -2.58
N ASN A 44 -51.75 23.17 -2.37
CA ASN A 44 -52.52 22.89 -1.15
C ASN A 44 -53.23 21.53 -1.29
N TYR A 45 -53.22 20.75 -0.19
CA TYR A 45 -53.92 19.46 -0.18
C TYR A 45 -54.39 19.13 1.24
N ARG A 46 -55.25 18.13 1.35
CA ARG A 46 -55.74 17.58 2.61
C ARG A 46 -55.32 16.13 2.71
N PHE A 47 -54.74 15.74 3.83
CA PHE A 47 -54.38 14.37 4.13
C PHE A 47 -54.73 14.03 5.57
N ASN A 48 -55.43 12.91 5.79
CA ASN A 48 -55.98 12.50 7.10
C ASN A 48 -56.67 13.64 7.86
N GLY A 49 -57.53 14.40 7.17
CA GLY A 49 -58.30 15.51 7.72
C GLY A 49 -57.52 16.82 7.96
N LYS A 50 -56.21 16.83 7.83
CA LYS A 50 -55.37 18.00 8.06
C LYS A 50 -54.96 18.67 6.74
N GLN A 51 -55.07 20.02 6.69
CA GLN A 51 -54.63 20.79 5.55
C GLN A 51 -53.12 20.97 5.53
N ALA A 52 -52.48 20.81 4.37
CA ALA A 52 -51.06 20.95 4.17
C ALA A 52 -50.71 21.65 2.86
N THR A 53 -49.50 22.17 2.77
CA THR A 53 -48.96 22.78 1.53
C THR A 53 -47.71 22.07 1.11
N LEU A 54 -47.64 21.65 -0.15
CA LEU A 54 -46.48 21.06 -0.77
C LEU A 54 -45.71 22.09 -1.59
N ALA A 55 -44.42 22.27 -1.38
CA ALA A 55 -43.57 23.09 -2.24
C ALA A 55 -43.13 22.27 -3.45
N LEU A 56 -43.39 22.79 -4.67
CA LEU A 56 -43.09 22.10 -5.92
C LEU A 56 -41.84 22.63 -6.65
N GLY A 57 -41.25 23.72 -6.14
CA GLY A 57 -40.03 24.33 -6.67
C GLY A 57 -40.17 25.83 -6.94
N VAL A 58 -39.14 26.44 -7.51
CA VAL A 58 -39.08 27.89 -7.77
C VAL A 58 -38.94 28.13 -9.27
N PHE A 59 -39.66 29.13 -9.81
CA PHE A 59 -39.44 29.60 -11.16
C PHE A 59 -38.23 30.55 -11.20
N PRO A 60 -37.31 30.50 -12.21
CA PRO A 60 -37.48 29.77 -13.48
C PRO A 60 -36.99 28.32 -13.46
N ASP A 61 -36.29 27.83 -12.41
CA ASP A 61 -35.73 26.47 -12.35
C ASP A 61 -36.84 25.39 -12.57
N VAL A 62 -38.01 25.65 -12.10
CA VAL A 62 -39.21 24.82 -12.33
C VAL A 62 -40.16 25.57 -13.22
N SER A 63 -40.26 25.11 -14.47
CA SER A 63 -41.23 25.66 -15.43
C SER A 63 -42.69 25.35 -15.03
N LEU A 64 -43.66 26.09 -15.61
CA LEU A 64 -45.09 25.82 -15.40
C LEU A 64 -45.47 24.37 -15.78
N ALA A 65 -44.95 23.87 -16.90
CA ALA A 65 -45.18 22.49 -17.31
C ALA A 65 -44.69 21.46 -16.30
N LEU A 66 -43.49 21.68 -15.76
CA LEU A 66 -42.88 20.82 -14.74
C LEU A 66 -43.63 20.92 -13.39
N ALA A 67 -44.11 22.13 -13.03
CA ALA A 67 -44.93 22.32 -11.84
C ALA A 67 -46.25 21.57 -11.91
N ARG A 68 -46.91 21.56 -13.09
CA ARG A 68 -48.13 20.77 -13.36
C ARG A 68 -47.85 19.28 -13.25
N LYS A 69 -46.79 18.77 -13.87
CA LYS A 69 -46.40 17.38 -13.76
C LYS A 69 -46.23 16.96 -12.29
N ARG A 70 -45.47 17.75 -11.51
CA ARG A 70 -45.25 17.49 -10.07
C ARG A 70 -46.57 17.57 -9.25
N ARG A 71 -47.51 18.42 -9.62
CA ARG A 71 -48.87 18.45 -9.04
C ARG A 71 -49.60 17.14 -9.30
N ASP A 72 -49.57 16.65 -10.54
CA ASP A 72 -50.28 15.44 -10.92
C ASP A 72 -49.69 14.20 -10.25
N GLU A 73 -48.39 14.11 -10.17
CA GLU A 73 -47.67 13.09 -9.38
C GLU A 73 -48.07 13.14 -7.88
N ALA A 74 -48.11 14.33 -7.28
CA ALA A 74 -48.53 14.49 -5.88
C ALA A 74 -49.99 14.10 -5.67
N ARG A 75 -50.89 14.36 -6.64
CA ARG A 75 -52.29 13.96 -6.58
C ARG A 75 -52.45 12.44 -6.69
N GLN A 76 -51.63 11.77 -7.47
CA GLN A 76 -51.64 10.33 -7.59
C GLN A 76 -51.22 9.68 -6.25
N LEU A 77 -50.20 10.17 -5.60
CA LEU A 77 -49.77 9.72 -4.26
C LEU A 77 -50.90 9.89 -3.22
N LEU A 78 -51.63 11.02 -3.29
CA LEU A 78 -52.76 11.24 -2.40
C LEU A 78 -53.92 10.26 -2.67
N ALA A 79 -54.18 9.92 -3.92
CA ALA A 79 -55.15 8.91 -4.30
C ALA A 79 -54.77 7.51 -3.80
N ASP A 80 -53.48 7.21 -3.78
CA ASP A 80 -52.89 5.96 -3.27
C ASP A 80 -52.78 5.95 -1.73
N GLY A 81 -53.30 7.00 -1.03
CA GLY A 81 -53.27 7.08 0.44
C GLY A 81 -51.89 7.45 1.05
N VAL A 82 -50.98 8.01 0.25
CA VAL A 82 -49.62 8.40 0.64
C VAL A 82 -49.50 9.92 0.75
N ASP A 83 -48.94 10.43 1.87
CA ASP A 83 -48.67 11.87 2.01
C ASP A 83 -47.47 12.28 1.08
N PRO A 84 -47.69 13.20 0.11
CA PRO A 84 -46.64 13.63 -0.80
C PRO A 84 -45.44 14.29 -0.13
N ARG A 85 -45.54 14.74 1.11
CA ARG A 85 -44.39 15.26 1.90
C ARG A 85 -43.49 14.13 2.39
N VAL A 86 -44.07 12.98 2.72
CA VAL A 86 -43.32 11.79 3.13
C VAL A 86 -42.63 11.19 1.90
N SER A 87 -43.33 11.15 0.76
CA SER A 87 -42.76 10.73 -0.51
C SER A 87 -41.65 11.68 -0.99
N LYS A 88 -41.69 12.98 -0.66
CA LYS A 88 -40.59 13.92 -0.96
C LYS A 88 -39.41 13.78 -0.02
N LYS A 89 -39.62 13.26 1.22
CA LYS A 89 -38.54 12.81 2.14
C LYS A 89 -38.06 11.41 1.77
N ALA A 90 -38.89 10.63 1.10
CA ALA A 90 -38.62 9.37 0.42
C ALA A 90 -38.88 9.57 -1.08
N ALA A 91 -38.25 10.54 -1.75
CA ALA A 91 -37.81 10.23 -3.09
C ALA A 91 -37.08 8.91 -2.95
N PRO A 92 -37.32 7.86 -3.80
CA PRO A 92 -36.44 6.73 -3.79
C PRO A 92 -35.05 7.34 -4.00
N THR A 93 -34.27 7.51 -2.94
CA THR A 93 -32.88 7.30 -3.01
C THR A 93 -32.87 5.91 -3.63
N GLU A 94 -32.55 5.78 -4.89
CA GLU A 94 -31.77 4.65 -5.35
C GLU A 94 -30.80 4.41 -4.23
N PRO A 95 -30.68 3.18 -3.67
CA PRO A 95 -29.90 2.92 -2.47
C PRO A 95 -28.60 3.66 -2.69
N ALA A 96 -28.35 4.71 -1.89
CA ALA A 96 -27.39 5.75 -2.18
C ALA A 96 -26.15 5.02 -2.62
N SER A 97 -25.82 5.11 -3.92
CA SER A 97 -24.86 4.19 -4.51
C SER A 97 -23.62 4.31 -3.68
N ALA A 98 -23.16 3.19 -3.12
CA ALA A 98 -22.16 3.20 -2.07
C ALA A 98 -20.96 4.00 -2.56
N THR A 99 -20.47 4.92 -1.75
CA THR A 99 -19.33 5.75 -2.14
C THR A 99 -18.11 4.86 -2.40
N PHE A 100 -17.20 5.30 -3.24
CA PHE A 100 -15.95 4.59 -3.49
C PHE A 100 -15.24 4.24 -2.17
N GLN A 101 -15.17 5.17 -1.23
CA GLN A 101 -14.53 4.97 0.07
C GLN A 101 -15.20 3.85 0.88
N THR A 102 -16.53 3.79 0.90
CA THR A 102 -17.27 2.75 1.61
C THR A 102 -16.92 1.37 1.07
N ILE A 103 -16.95 1.21 -0.26
CA ILE A 103 -16.62 -0.06 -0.92
C ILE A 103 -15.16 -0.43 -0.78
N ALA A 104 -14.25 0.55 -0.87
CA ALA A 104 -12.82 0.32 -0.71
C ALA A 104 -12.46 -0.12 0.72
N LEU A 105 -13.09 0.45 1.74
CA LEU A 105 -12.91 0.04 3.13
C LEU A 105 -13.51 -1.34 3.41
N GLU A 106 -14.65 -1.67 2.81
CA GLU A 106 -15.25 -3.00 2.90
C GLU A 106 -14.34 -4.06 2.26
N TRP A 107 -13.84 -3.81 1.04
CA TRP A 107 -12.85 -4.65 0.38
C TRP A 107 -11.58 -4.82 1.23
N HIS A 108 -11.07 -3.74 1.78
CA HIS A 108 -9.88 -3.78 2.63
C HIS A 108 -10.11 -4.57 3.91
N LYS A 109 -11.29 -4.44 4.55
CA LYS A 109 -11.69 -5.22 5.72
C LYS A 109 -11.83 -6.71 5.39
N GLY A 110 -12.38 -7.04 4.23
CA GLY A 110 -12.49 -8.43 3.75
C GLY A 110 -11.14 -9.12 3.50
N SER A 111 -10.04 -8.35 3.42
CA SER A 111 -8.68 -8.90 3.33
C SER A 111 -8.10 -9.39 4.67
N ILE A 112 -8.83 -9.19 5.79
CA ILE A 112 -8.41 -9.66 7.12
C ILE A 112 -8.44 -11.19 7.13
N GLY A 113 -7.30 -11.80 7.50
CA GLY A 113 -7.15 -13.27 7.50
C GLY A 113 -6.80 -13.87 6.13
N HIS A 114 -6.76 -13.08 5.05
CA HIS A 114 -6.34 -13.60 3.76
C HIS A 114 -4.83 -13.94 3.76
N PRO A 115 -4.42 -15.17 3.40
CA PRO A 115 -3.04 -15.64 3.56
C PRO A 115 -1.97 -14.77 2.88
N SER A 116 -2.31 -14.15 1.75
CA SER A 116 -1.38 -13.30 0.99
C SER A 116 -1.25 -11.87 1.54
N TRP A 117 -2.08 -11.46 2.52
CA TRP A 117 -2.13 -10.10 3.04
C TRP A 117 -1.56 -10.00 4.46
N LYS A 118 -0.26 -9.79 4.57
CA LYS A 118 0.38 -9.47 5.86
C LYS A 118 -0.11 -8.11 6.37
N GLU A 119 -0.19 -7.93 7.69
CA GLU A 119 -0.67 -6.69 8.35
C GLU A 119 0.00 -5.42 7.80
N ILE A 120 1.32 -5.47 7.57
CA ILE A 120 2.05 -4.33 6.99
C ILE A 120 1.57 -3.95 5.60
N THR A 121 1.22 -4.96 4.77
CA THR A 121 0.72 -4.72 3.42
C THR A 121 -0.65 -4.05 3.49
N ARG A 122 -1.51 -4.53 4.38
CA ARG A 122 -2.83 -3.95 4.62
C ARG A 122 -2.74 -2.51 5.11
N THR A 123 -1.93 -2.26 6.15
CA THR A 123 -1.70 -0.90 6.68
C THR A 123 -1.16 0.05 5.61
N LYS A 124 -0.25 -0.45 4.76
CA LYS A 124 0.31 0.35 3.66
C LYS A 124 -0.74 0.69 2.61
N ILE A 125 -1.55 -0.29 2.18
CA ILE A 125 -2.61 -0.08 1.19
C ILE A 125 -3.64 0.92 1.73
N LEU A 126 -4.07 0.77 2.99
CA LEU A 126 -5.00 1.70 3.61
C LEU A 126 -4.45 3.13 3.60
N ARG A 127 -3.20 3.31 4.04
CA ARG A 127 -2.53 4.61 4.03
C ARG A 127 -2.37 5.19 2.62
N GLU A 128 -2.10 4.35 1.61
CA GLU A 128 -2.05 4.78 0.22
C GLU A 128 -3.45 5.22 -0.28
N MET A 129 -4.52 4.55 0.14
CA MET A 129 -5.90 4.98 -0.17
C MET A 129 -6.25 6.31 0.51
N GLU A 130 -5.95 6.45 1.80
CA GLU A 130 -6.21 7.67 2.58
C GLU A 130 -5.46 8.89 2.03
N ASN A 131 -4.21 8.72 1.62
CA ASN A 131 -3.38 9.83 1.17
C ASN A 131 -3.61 10.20 -0.31
N HIS A 132 -3.92 9.22 -1.16
CA HIS A 132 -3.86 9.42 -2.61
C HIS A 132 -5.18 9.17 -3.34
N ILE A 133 -6.14 8.47 -2.74
CA ILE A 133 -7.39 8.12 -3.42
C ILE A 133 -8.58 8.84 -2.80
N PHE A 134 -8.82 8.66 -1.51
CA PHE A 134 -10.01 9.16 -0.82
C PHE A 134 -10.19 10.68 -0.90
N PRO A 135 -9.14 11.53 -0.85
CA PRO A 135 -9.30 12.97 -0.98
C PRO A 135 -9.90 13.43 -2.32
N TYR A 136 -9.84 12.60 -3.34
CA TYR A 136 -10.24 12.99 -4.72
C TYR A 136 -11.52 12.32 -5.21
N ILE A 137 -11.69 11.03 -4.87
CA ILE A 137 -12.82 10.24 -5.35
C ILE A 137 -13.57 9.50 -4.23
N GLY A 138 -13.12 9.60 -2.99
CA GLY A 138 -13.66 8.83 -1.87
C GLY A 138 -15.16 9.01 -1.68
N ASN A 139 -15.65 10.24 -1.76
CA ASN A 139 -17.06 10.59 -1.55
C ASN A 139 -17.93 10.47 -2.82
N LYS A 140 -17.33 10.12 -3.98
CA LYS A 140 -18.11 9.94 -5.22
C LYS A 140 -18.79 8.56 -5.21
N PRO A 141 -20.00 8.44 -5.73
CA PRO A 141 -20.64 7.14 -5.98
C PRO A 141 -19.77 6.29 -6.89
N ILE A 142 -19.52 5.02 -6.51
CA ILE A 142 -18.57 4.17 -7.25
C ILE A 142 -19.05 3.86 -8.68
N ASP A 143 -20.35 3.74 -8.89
CA ASP A 143 -21.00 3.49 -10.18
C ASP A 143 -20.93 4.70 -11.13
N SER A 144 -20.76 5.91 -10.59
CA SER A 144 -20.63 7.14 -11.38
C SER A 144 -19.18 7.38 -11.87
N LEU A 145 -18.18 6.67 -11.31
CA LEU A 145 -16.78 6.88 -11.63
C LEU A 145 -16.41 6.34 -13.01
N LYS A 146 -15.82 7.20 -13.82
CA LYS A 146 -15.36 6.88 -15.18
C LYS A 146 -13.84 6.96 -15.27
N THR A 147 -13.29 6.45 -16.35
CA THR A 147 -11.85 6.57 -16.70
C THR A 147 -11.37 8.02 -16.65
N SER A 148 -12.23 8.98 -17.09
CA SER A 148 -11.95 10.41 -17.05
C SER A 148 -11.79 10.99 -15.62
N ASP A 149 -12.38 10.37 -14.60
CA ASP A 149 -12.20 10.78 -13.19
C ASP A 149 -10.92 10.24 -12.58
N LEU A 150 -10.45 9.08 -13.05
CA LEU A 150 -9.32 8.33 -12.47
C LEU A 150 -7.99 8.71 -13.11
N LEU A 151 -7.98 9.03 -14.40
CA LEU A 151 -6.76 9.41 -15.12
C LEU A 151 -6.07 10.63 -14.53
N PRO A 152 -6.75 11.75 -14.23
CA PRO A 152 -6.10 12.93 -13.65
C PRO A 152 -5.44 12.66 -12.30
N LEU A 153 -6.06 11.80 -11.48
CA LEU A 153 -5.49 11.36 -10.21
C LEU A 153 -4.13 10.69 -10.41
N LEU A 154 -4.07 9.72 -11.32
CA LEU A 154 -2.86 8.93 -11.57
C LEU A 154 -1.78 9.74 -12.29
N VAL A 155 -2.16 10.63 -13.24
CA VAL A 155 -1.23 11.55 -13.93
C VAL A 155 -0.57 12.47 -12.91
N ARG A 156 -1.34 13.12 -12.05
CA ARG A 156 -0.81 13.99 -10.99
C ARG A 156 0.21 13.27 -10.10
N MET A 157 -0.08 12.03 -9.68
CA MET A 157 0.85 11.23 -8.87
C MET A 157 2.13 10.90 -9.65
N SER A 158 2.01 10.65 -10.95
CA SER A 158 3.16 10.41 -11.82
C SER A 158 4.05 11.65 -11.93
N ASP A 159 3.44 12.83 -12.12
CA ASP A 159 4.13 14.13 -12.24
C ASP A 159 4.83 14.53 -10.94
N GLN A 160 4.31 14.10 -9.79
CA GLN A 160 4.97 14.23 -8.49
C GLN A 160 6.20 13.31 -8.31
N GLY A 161 6.57 12.51 -9.31
CA GLY A 161 7.72 11.61 -9.24
C GLY A 161 7.51 10.35 -8.38
N ILE A 162 6.30 10.06 -7.92
CA ILE A 162 5.98 8.89 -7.09
C ILE A 162 5.47 7.69 -7.90
N GLY A 163 6.01 7.49 -9.10
CA GLY A 163 5.54 6.52 -10.08
C GLY A 163 5.39 5.09 -9.56
N ALA A 164 6.29 4.63 -8.66
CA ALA A 164 6.13 3.31 -8.04
C ALA A 164 4.88 3.21 -7.14
N THR A 165 4.50 4.29 -6.46
CA THR A 165 3.26 4.40 -5.68
C THR A 165 2.07 4.50 -6.60
N THR A 166 2.16 5.25 -7.69
CA THR A 166 1.13 5.36 -8.73
C THR A 166 0.75 3.99 -9.30
N GLY A 167 1.74 3.14 -9.61
CA GLY A 167 1.49 1.77 -10.06
C GLY A 167 0.72 0.93 -9.03
N ARG A 168 1.05 1.03 -7.74
CA ARG A 168 0.33 0.33 -6.68
C ARG A 168 -1.08 0.86 -6.48
N VAL A 169 -1.26 2.19 -6.49
CA VAL A 169 -2.58 2.84 -6.41
C VAL A 169 -3.47 2.39 -7.57
N LYS A 170 -2.94 2.35 -8.79
CA LYS A 170 -3.66 1.81 -9.95
C LYS A 170 -4.11 0.36 -9.72
N THR A 171 -3.24 -0.50 -9.19
CA THR A 171 -3.57 -1.89 -8.86
C THR A 171 -4.64 -1.98 -7.76
N THR A 172 -4.56 -1.13 -6.74
CA THR A 172 -5.56 -1.04 -5.66
C THR A 172 -6.93 -0.61 -6.21
N LEU A 173 -6.98 0.44 -7.03
CA LEU A 173 -8.20 0.88 -7.71
C LEU A 173 -8.83 -0.27 -8.51
N ALA A 174 -8.03 -0.96 -9.35
CA ALA A 174 -8.52 -2.09 -10.14
C ALA A 174 -9.09 -3.21 -9.27
N SER A 175 -8.50 -3.45 -8.09
CA SER A 175 -8.97 -4.48 -7.16
C SER A 175 -10.26 -4.09 -6.46
N VAL A 176 -10.43 -2.83 -6.08
CA VAL A 176 -11.68 -2.31 -5.50
C VAL A 176 -12.83 -2.39 -6.51
N PHE A 177 -12.60 -1.96 -7.76
CA PHE A 177 -13.62 -2.09 -8.80
C PHE A 177 -13.96 -3.55 -9.12
N ARG A 178 -12.99 -4.45 -9.14
CA ARG A 178 -13.25 -5.89 -9.31
C ARG A 178 -14.12 -6.43 -8.17
N TYR A 179 -13.85 -6.04 -6.94
CA TYR A 179 -14.68 -6.39 -5.79
C TYR A 179 -16.11 -5.84 -5.94
N ALA A 180 -16.25 -4.59 -6.38
CA ALA A 180 -17.56 -4.00 -6.63
C ALA A 180 -18.35 -4.73 -7.74
N ILE A 181 -17.67 -5.19 -8.81
CA ILE A 181 -18.27 -6.03 -9.86
C ILE A 181 -18.76 -7.37 -9.27
N GLN A 182 -17.92 -8.03 -8.47
CA GLN A 182 -18.28 -9.30 -7.82
C GLN A 182 -19.50 -9.18 -6.88
N ARG A 183 -19.75 -7.98 -6.37
CA ARG A 183 -20.91 -7.64 -5.53
C ARG A 183 -22.12 -7.15 -6.35
N GLY A 184 -22.01 -7.06 -7.67
CA GLY A 184 -23.08 -6.53 -8.53
C GLY A 184 -23.35 -5.02 -8.36
N ILE A 185 -22.39 -4.25 -7.78
CA ILE A 185 -22.53 -2.81 -7.52
C ILE A 185 -22.22 -2.00 -8.78
N VAL A 186 -21.26 -2.47 -9.58
CA VAL A 186 -20.87 -1.88 -10.87
C VAL A 186 -20.70 -2.99 -11.91
N GLU A 187 -20.91 -2.66 -13.18
CA GLU A 187 -20.78 -3.63 -14.27
C GLU A 187 -19.40 -3.61 -14.92
N TYR A 188 -18.63 -2.53 -14.73
CA TYR A 188 -17.42 -2.25 -15.48
C TYR A 188 -16.30 -1.70 -14.58
N ASN A 189 -15.05 -2.03 -14.95
CA ASN A 189 -13.85 -1.55 -14.26
C ASN A 189 -13.13 -0.48 -15.11
N PRO A 190 -13.28 0.82 -14.78
CA PRO A 190 -12.71 1.90 -15.59
C PRO A 190 -11.17 1.97 -15.60
N ILE A 191 -10.50 1.17 -14.76
CA ILE A 191 -9.03 1.08 -14.74
C ILE A 191 -8.48 0.28 -15.93
N HIS A 192 -9.28 -0.60 -16.53
CA HIS A 192 -8.82 -1.41 -17.66
C HIS A 192 -8.39 -0.54 -18.84
N ASP A 193 -9.12 0.55 -19.13
CA ASP A 193 -8.82 1.46 -20.25
C ASP A 193 -7.62 2.37 -19.99
N LEU A 194 -7.10 2.37 -18.76
CA LEU A 194 -5.89 3.10 -18.40
C LEU A 194 -4.61 2.29 -18.61
N ARG A 195 -4.69 1.13 -19.28
CA ARG A 195 -3.50 0.34 -19.62
C ARG A 195 -2.65 1.12 -20.62
N GLY A 196 -1.39 1.40 -20.22
CA GLY A 196 -0.47 2.21 -21.06
C GLY A 196 -0.61 3.73 -20.92
N ALA A 197 -1.68 4.25 -20.30
CA ALA A 197 -1.90 5.69 -20.12
C ALA A 197 -0.88 6.37 -19.17
N ILE A 198 -0.20 5.59 -18.35
CA ILE A 198 0.83 6.07 -17.42
C ILE A 198 2.09 5.25 -17.62
N SER A 199 3.22 5.93 -17.85
CA SER A 199 4.51 5.27 -17.94
C SER A 199 4.87 4.64 -16.60
N SER A 200 5.18 3.34 -16.60
CA SER A 200 5.78 2.72 -15.44
C SER A 200 7.20 3.27 -15.25
N PRO A 201 7.56 3.71 -14.05
CA PRO A 201 8.93 4.17 -13.81
C PRO A 201 9.90 3.02 -14.10
N LYS A 202 11.06 3.33 -14.67
CA LYS A 202 12.13 2.34 -14.82
C LYS A 202 12.45 1.77 -13.44
N ILE A 203 12.52 0.46 -13.34
CA ILE A 203 12.90 -0.24 -12.10
C ILE A 203 14.34 0.17 -11.78
N LYS A 204 14.54 0.91 -10.67
CA LYS A 204 15.87 1.17 -10.13
C LYS A 204 16.20 0.02 -9.16
N HIS A 205 17.25 -0.72 -9.46
CA HIS A 205 17.79 -1.70 -8.52
C HIS A 205 18.31 -0.99 -7.26
N ARG A 206 18.36 -1.71 -6.15
CA ARG A 206 18.99 -1.18 -4.94
C ARG A 206 20.48 -1.00 -5.20
N PRO A 207 21.08 0.14 -4.78
CA PRO A 207 22.47 0.41 -5.04
C PRO A 207 23.38 -0.62 -4.35
N ALA A 208 24.39 -1.08 -5.09
CA ALA A 208 25.41 -2.01 -4.66
C ALA A 208 26.73 -1.60 -5.30
N LEU A 209 27.83 -1.66 -4.54
CA LEU A 209 29.13 -1.38 -5.10
C LEU A 209 29.51 -2.47 -6.12
N PRO A 210 30.22 -2.11 -7.18
CA PRO A 210 30.93 -3.08 -7.99
C PRO A 210 31.98 -3.80 -7.14
N LEU A 211 32.26 -5.06 -7.44
CA LEU A 211 33.17 -5.89 -6.61
C LEU A 211 34.59 -5.34 -6.54
N GLU A 212 35.01 -4.57 -7.54
CA GLU A 212 36.30 -3.88 -7.61
C GLU A 212 36.49 -2.89 -6.44
N ARG A 213 35.39 -2.40 -5.86
CA ARG A 213 35.41 -1.50 -4.71
C ARG A 213 35.28 -2.22 -3.36
N LEU A 214 35.33 -3.56 -3.33
CA LEU A 214 35.29 -4.33 -2.09
C LEU A 214 36.47 -3.98 -1.14
N PRO A 215 37.72 -3.81 -1.60
CA PRO A 215 38.84 -3.37 -0.73
C PRO A 215 38.54 -2.01 -0.05
N GLU A 216 38.01 -1.06 -0.80
CA GLU A 216 37.59 0.26 -0.26
C GLU A 216 36.53 0.10 0.84
N LEU A 217 35.53 -0.74 0.60
CA LEU A 217 34.44 -0.97 1.57
C LEU A 217 35.00 -1.56 2.87
N ILE A 218 35.88 -2.57 2.79
CA ILE A 218 36.49 -3.22 3.96
C ILE A 218 37.32 -2.19 4.74
N SER A 219 38.18 -1.44 4.08
CA SER A 219 39.00 -0.39 4.70
C SER A 219 38.14 0.66 5.43
N LYS A 220 37.01 1.08 4.83
CA LYS A 220 36.09 2.03 5.45
C LYS A 220 35.30 1.43 6.62
N ILE A 221 34.96 0.14 6.58
CA ILE A 221 34.37 -0.55 7.73
C ILE A 221 35.41 -0.62 8.88
N ASP A 222 36.66 -0.92 8.57
CA ASP A 222 37.70 -1.03 9.59
C ASP A 222 38.01 0.31 10.25
N SER A 223 38.05 1.38 9.49
CA SER A 223 38.26 2.75 9.99
C SER A 223 36.99 3.37 10.62
N TYR A 224 35.87 2.68 10.65
CA TYR A 224 34.65 3.22 11.25
C TYR A 224 34.74 3.39 12.75
N THR A 225 34.66 4.63 13.23
CA THR A 225 34.83 5.02 14.63
C THR A 225 33.50 5.16 15.41
N GLY A 226 32.39 4.80 14.79
CA GLY A 226 31.10 4.83 15.46
C GLY A 226 30.90 3.68 16.45
N ARG A 227 29.67 3.45 16.87
CA ARG A 227 29.35 2.43 17.88
C ARG A 227 29.87 1.03 17.47
N PRO A 228 30.62 0.32 18.36
CA PRO A 228 31.19 -0.99 18.05
C PRO A 228 30.14 -2.01 17.57
N LEU A 229 28.98 -2.09 18.25
CA LEU A 229 27.88 -2.99 17.83
C LEU A 229 27.37 -2.68 16.43
N THR A 230 27.39 -1.40 16.00
CA THR A 230 27.00 -1.02 14.63
C THR A 230 28.03 -1.49 13.60
N LYS A 231 29.33 -1.35 13.90
CA LYS A 231 30.42 -1.88 13.06
C LYS A 231 30.26 -3.40 12.88
N LEU A 232 30.07 -4.12 13.97
CA LEU A 232 29.84 -5.57 13.96
C LEU A 232 28.57 -5.96 13.21
N ALA A 233 27.48 -5.16 13.28
CA ALA A 233 26.27 -5.38 12.50
C ALA A 233 26.51 -5.22 10.99
N VAL A 234 27.36 -4.27 10.57
CA VAL A 234 27.78 -4.12 9.16
C VAL A 234 28.56 -5.36 8.71
N LEU A 235 29.59 -5.78 9.49
CA LEU A 235 30.40 -6.96 9.18
C LEU A 235 29.55 -8.22 9.11
N PHE A 236 28.71 -8.48 10.11
CA PHE A 236 27.82 -9.64 10.12
C PHE A 236 26.86 -9.63 8.92
N SER A 237 26.36 -8.44 8.55
CA SER A 237 25.54 -8.29 7.35
C SER A 237 26.29 -8.57 6.07
N LEU A 238 27.55 -8.21 5.99
CA LEU A 238 28.40 -8.45 4.82
C LEU A 238 28.68 -9.95 4.66
N HIS A 239 29.02 -10.65 5.74
CA HIS A 239 29.30 -12.09 5.74
C HIS A 239 28.07 -12.94 5.46
N THR A 240 26.89 -12.56 6.02
CA THR A 240 25.66 -13.37 5.92
C THR A 240 24.70 -12.91 4.83
N PHE A 241 24.83 -11.70 4.36
CA PHE A 241 23.97 -11.00 3.37
C PHE A 241 22.47 -11.28 3.51
N VAL A 242 21.99 -11.39 4.74
CA VAL A 242 20.57 -11.53 5.09
C VAL A 242 19.78 -10.23 4.88
N ARG A 243 18.48 -10.27 4.97
CA ARG A 243 17.66 -9.05 4.85
C ARG A 243 17.73 -8.20 6.12
N SER A 244 17.60 -6.87 5.97
CA SER A 244 17.66 -5.93 7.12
C SER A 244 16.66 -6.27 8.23
N SER A 245 15.47 -6.75 7.89
CA SER A 245 14.48 -7.16 8.90
C SER A 245 14.86 -8.46 9.61
N GLU A 246 15.54 -9.38 8.92
CA GLU A 246 16.05 -10.62 9.49
C GLU A 246 17.17 -10.32 10.46
N LEU A 247 18.13 -9.46 10.06
CA LEU A 247 19.25 -9.00 10.90
C LEU A 247 18.77 -8.31 12.18
N ARG A 248 18.01 -7.23 12.06
CA ARG A 248 17.67 -6.36 13.19
C ARG A 248 16.81 -7.01 14.27
N HIS A 249 16.07 -8.05 13.94
CA HIS A 249 15.25 -8.80 14.89
C HIS A 249 15.88 -10.15 15.28
N ALA A 250 17.16 -10.39 14.92
CA ALA A 250 17.88 -11.61 15.25
C ALA A 250 17.98 -11.79 16.77
N ARG A 251 17.82 -13.03 17.23
CA ARG A 251 17.87 -13.40 18.64
C ARG A 251 18.94 -14.45 18.88
N TRP A 252 19.53 -14.46 20.07
CA TRP A 252 20.54 -15.43 20.42
C TRP A 252 20.03 -16.87 20.37
N GLU A 253 18.76 -17.12 20.72
CA GLU A 253 18.12 -18.44 20.62
C GLU A 253 18.09 -19.01 19.19
N GLU A 254 18.23 -18.16 18.17
CA GLU A 254 18.25 -18.56 16.75
C GLU A 254 19.63 -19.05 16.29
N ILE A 255 20.69 -18.83 17.10
CA ILE A 255 22.08 -19.16 16.76
C ILE A 255 22.48 -20.48 17.43
N ASN A 256 22.86 -21.42 16.61
CA ASN A 256 23.53 -22.64 17.07
C ASN A 256 25.02 -22.55 16.72
N PHE A 257 25.86 -22.26 17.73
CA PHE A 257 27.32 -22.11 17.57
C PHE A 257 27.99 -23.44 17.23
N GLU A 258 27.54 -24.56 17.82
CA GLU A 258 28.16 -25.90 17.59
C GLU A 258 28.01 -26.32 16.12
N ASN A 259 26.84 -26.06 15.53
CA ASN A 259 26.55 -26.41 14.15
C ASN A 259 26.82 -25.26 13.17
N ALA A 260 27.35 -24.12 13.64
CA ALA A 260 27.57 -22.91 12.86
C ALA A 260 26.34 -22.59 11.99
N MET A 261 25.17 -22.40 12.65
CA MET A 261 23.90 -22.21 11.97
C MET A 261 23.06 -21.13 12.62
N TRP A 262 22.55 -20.21 11.82
CA TRP A 262 21.48 -19.29 12.20
C TRP A 262 20.16 -19.78 11.60
N THR A 263 19.21 -20.14 12.47
CA THR A 263 17.88 -20.58 12.07
C THR A 263 16.89 -19.43 12.23
N ILE A 264 16.57 -18.75 11.16
CA ILE A 264 15.58 -17.66 11.14
C ILE A 264 14.19 -18.29 11.08
N PRO A 265 13.34 -18.20 12.12
CA PRO A 265 12.04 -18.82 12.14
C PRO A 265 11.08 -18.17 11.15
N ALA A 266 10.02 -18.87 10.78
CA ALA A 266 8.94 -18.32 9.94
C ALA A 266 8.25 -17.11 10.62
N GLN A 267 8.11 -17.20 11.94
CA GLN A 267 7.53 -16.16 12.79
C GLN A 267 8.29 -16.11 14.12
N ARG A 268 8.47 -14.90 14.65
CA ARG A 268 9.11 -14.65 15.96
C ARG A 268 8.08 -14.29 17.01
N LYS A 269 8.43 -14.39 18.27
CA LYS A 269 7.65 -13.85 19.38
C LYS A 269 7.58 -12.31 19.23
N ARG A 270 6.39 -11.75 19.46
CA ARG A 270 6.20 -10.29 19.40
C ARG A 270 6.96 -9.59 20.53
N ILE A 271 7.58 -8.45 20.20
CA ILE A 271 8.18 -7.53 21.17
C ILE A 271 7.19 -6.38 21.38
N ASP A 272 6.78 -6.14 22.62
CA ASP A 272 5.81 -5.11 22.97
C ASP A 272 6.31 -3.71 22.59
N GLY A 273 5.40 -2.95 21.99
CA GLY A 273 5.71 -1.60 21.51
C GLY A 273 6.61 -1.55 20.28
N VAL A 274 6.98 -2.69 19.67
CA VAL A 274 7.73 -2.76 18.43
C VAL A 274 6.85 -3.32 17.31
N LYS A 275 6.51 -2.45 16.36
CA LYS A 275 5.69 -2.84 15.20
C LYS A 275 6.42 -3.89 14.36
N TYR A 276 5.69 -4.93 14.00
CA TYR A 276 6.16 -6.00 13.10
C TYR A 276 7.36 -6.81 13.64
N SER A 277 7.56 -6.84 14.94
CA SER A 277 8.63 -7.62 15.59
C SER A 277 8.41 -9.13 15.51
N GLU A 278 7.18 -9.56 15.28
CA GLU A 278 6.82 -10.96 15.05
C GLU A 278 7.31 -11.53 13.72
N ARG A 279 7.90 -10.70 12.87
CA ARG A 279 8.42 -11.15 11.58
C ARG A 279 9.63 -12.04 11.74
N GLY A 280 9.52 -13.25 11.24
CA GLY A 280 10.63 -14.12 10.92
C GLY A 280 11.13 -13.92 9.48
N ALA A 281 11.46 -15.00 8.82
CA ALA A 281 11.89 -15.00 7.42
C ALA A 281 10.80 -14.42 6.52
N LYS A 282 11.20 -13.58 5.57
CA LYS A 282 10.29 -12.79 4.71
C LYS A 282 9.25 -13.64 4.00
N MET A 283 9.62 -14.84 3.60
CA MET A 283 8.75 -15.74 2.83
C MET A 283 7.78 -16.57 3.70
N GLY A 284 7.84 -16.43 5.04
CA GLY A 284 6.97 -17.16 5.96
C GLY A 284 7.33 -18.64 6.13
N SER A 285 8.52 -19.04 5.70
CA SER A 285 9.12 -20.36 5.93
C SER A 285 10.45 -20.19 6.66
N ILE A 286 10.88 -21.21 7.41
CA ILE A 286 12.17 -21.19 8.11
C ILE A 286 13.29 -20.98 7.09
N HIS A 287 14.23 -20.09 7.42
CA HIS A 287 15.41 -19.84 6.63
C HIS A 287 16.66 -20.22 7.41
N TYR A 288 17.34 -21.25 6.98
CA TYR A 288 18.61 -21.71 7.53
C TYR A 288 19.74 -20.93 6.89
N VAL A 289 20.60 -20.29 7.67
CA VAL A 289 21.78 -19.53 7.23
C VAL A 289 23.03 -20.19 7.82
N PRO A 290 23.78 -20.98 7.02
CA PRO A 290 25.09 -21.46 7.45
C PRO A 290 26.01 -20.28 7.74
N LEU A 291 26.75 -20.36 8.83
CA LEU A 291 27.70 -19.32 9.26
C LEU A 291 29.11 -19.76 8.90
N SER A 292 29.90 -18.85 8.34
CA SER A 292 31.34 -19.02 8.17
C SER A 292 32.05 -18.82 9.51
N ASN A 293 33.32 -19.19 9.60
CA ASN A 293 34.14 -18.96 10.79
C ASN A 293 34.16 -17.47 11.15
N GLU A 294 34.38 -16.61 10.19
CA GLU A 294 34.44 -15.14 10.37
C GLU A 294 33.10 -14.59 10.86
N ALA A 295 31.97 -15.14 10.37
CA ALA A 295 30.65 -14.76 10.88
C ALA A 295 30.45 -15.20 12.35
N ILE A 296 30.98 -16.34 12.74
CA ILE A 296 31.01 -16.81 14.14
C ILE A 296 31.87 -15.88 14.99
N ASP A 297 33.08 -15.53 14.56
CA ASP A 297 33.96 -14.61 15.27
C ASP A 297 33.29 -13.24 15.50
N VAL A 298 32.59 -12.73 14.49
CA VAL A 298 31.79 -11.51 14.62
C VAL A 298 30.66 -11.69 15.65
N LEU A 299 29.97 -12.82 15.67
CA LEU A 299 28.91 -13.10 16.67
C LEU A 299 29.47 -13.21 18.07
N GLU A 300 30.63 -13.81 18.26
CA GLU A 300 31.33 -13.89 19.57
C GLU A 300 31.71 -12.50 20.06
N ALA A 301 32.20 -11.63 19.18
CA ALA A 301 32.46 -10.24 19.52
C ALA A 301 31.17 -9.48 19.89
N ILE A 302 30.06 -9.71 19.17
CA ILE A 302 28.74 -9.14 19.49
C ILE A 302 28.25 -9.66 20.85
N LYS A 303 28.45 -10.95 21.16
CA LYS A 303 28.03 -11.58 22.42
C LYS A 303 28.64 -10.93 23.65
N LYS A 304 29.86 -10.43 23.54
CA LYS A 304 30.50 -9.67 24.62
C LYS A 304 29.82 -8.31 24.89
N ILE A 305 29.07 -7.78 23.92
CA ILE A 305 28.41 -6.48 24.03
C ILE A 305 26.90 -6.63 24.38
N SER A 306 26.24 -7.62 23.80
CA SER A 306 24.78 -7.76 23.89
C SER A 306 24.32 -9.15 24.31
N GLY A 307 25.21 -10.01 24.76
CA GLY A 307 24.90 -11.40 25.13
C GLY A 307 23.94 -11.55 26.32
N GLU A 308 23.79 -10.52 27.13
CA GLU A 308 22.81 -10.47 28.23
C GLU A 308 21.37 -10.19 27.79
N TYR A 309 21.19 -9.69 26.58
CA TYR A 309 19.86 -9.37 26.03
C TYR A 309 19.35 -10.49 25.13
N GLU A 310 18.04 -10.51 24.89
CA GLU A 310 17.41 -11.45 23.94
C GLU A 310 17.86 -11.19 22.50
N LEU A 311 18.00 -9.89 22.14
CA LEU A 311 18.34 -9.45 20.79
C LEU A 311 19.85 -9.42 20.58
N ILE A 312 20.30 -9.92 19.44
CA ILE A 312 21.70 -9.81 18.99
C ILE A 312 22.08 -8.35 18.74
N PHE A 313 21.14 -7.58 18.16
CA PHE A 313 21.34 -6.18 17.80
C PHE A 313 20.33 -5.27 18.51
N PRO A 314 20.49 -5.05 19.83
CA PRO A 314 19.65 -4.16 20.60
C PRO A 314 19.82 -2.69 20.20
N GLY A 315 18.79 -1.90 20.44
CA GLY A 315 18.82 -0.45 20.26
C GLY A 315 19.66 0.27 21.32
N ASP A 316 20.15 1.45 21.00
CA ASP A 316 20.95 2.27 21.92
C ASP A 316 20.17 2.75 23.15
N SER A 317 19.00 3.33 22.90
CA SER A 317 18.19 3.94 23.96
C SER A 317 17.36 2.92 24.76
N ASN A 318 17.15 1.72 24.18
CA ASN A 318 16.38 0.66 24.82
C ASN A 318 16.85 -0.70 24.29
N PRO A 319 17.56 -1.49 25.13
CA PRO A 319 18.11 -2.78 24.71
C PRO A 319 17.05 -3.87 24.50
N TYR A 320 15.84 -3.67 24.99
CA TYR A 320 14.70 -4.57 24.75
C TYR A 320 14.01 -4.32 23.40
N LYS A 321 14.47 -3.30 22.66
CA LYS A 321 14.00 -3.02 21.29
C LYS A 321 15.14 -3.24 20.30
N PRO A 322 14.85 -3.68 19.07
CA PRO A 322 15.88 -3.89 18.08
C PRO A 322 16.45 -2.55 17.59
N MET A 323 17.69 -2.57 17.11
CA MET A 323 18.28 -1.41 16.43
C MET A 323 17.35 -0.85 15.36
N SER A 324 17.47 0.45 15.05
CA SER A 324 16.70 1.08 13.97
C SER A 324 17.01 0.42 12.63
N GLU A 325 16.00 0.31 11.76
CA GLU A 325 16.18 -0.26 10.42
C GLU A 325 17.15 0.52 9.55
N ASN A 326 17.42 1.78 9.90
CA ASN A 326 18.36 2.65 9.20
C ASN A 326 19.77 2.66 9.82
N THR A 327 20.03 1.93 10.89
CA THR A 327 21.33 1.97 11.61
C THR A 327 22.50 1.63 10.68
N VAL A 328 22.43 0.51 9.96
CA VAL A 328 23.49 0.11 9.01
C VAL A 328 23.58 1.10 7.84
N ASN A 329 22.48 1.54 7.27
CA ASN A 329 22.52 2.55 6.20
C ASN A 329 23.07 3.90 6.69
N LYS A 330 22.81 4.27 7.95
CA LYS A 330 23.41 5.48 8.55
C LYS A 330 24.93 5.33 8.69
N SER A 331 25.42 4.17 9.14
CA SER A 331 26.87 3.95 9.22
C SER A 331 27.54 3.98 7.85
N LEU A 332 26.93 3.43 6.80
CA LEU A 332 27.45 3.54 5.43
C LEU A 332 27.55 5.01 4.98
N ARG A 333 26.56 5.85 5.33
CA ARG A 333 26.65 7.30 5.03
C ARG A 333 27.77 7.99 5.82
N ILE A 334 27.99 7.61 7.07
CA ILE A 334 29.13 8.12 7.88
C ILE A 334 30.46 7.70 7.25
N MET A 335 30.54 6.52 6.67
CA MET A 335 31.70 6.04 5.90
C MET A 335 31.85 6.75 4.56
N GLY A 336 30.96 7.69 4.19
CA GLY A 336 31.02 8.51 2.98
C GLY A 336 30.33 7.92 1.75
N TYR A 337 29.44 6.94 1.91
CA TYR A 337 28.64 6.40 0.79
C TYR A 337 27.28 7.07 0.68
N ASP A 338 26.83 7.33 -0.54
CA ASP A 338 25.42 7.62 -0.80
C ASP A 338 24.62 6.32 -0.85
N THR A 339 23.70 6.17 0.11
CA THR A 339 22.87 4.95 0.18
C THR A 339 21.72 4.89 -0.85
N GLN A 340 21.61 5.90 -1.71
CA GLN A 340 20.70 5.89 -2.86
C GLN A 340 21.41 5.62 -4.19
N VAL A 341 22.75 5.82 -4.23
CA VAL A 341 23.54 5.73 -5.46
C VAL A 341 24.64 4.68 -5.34
N ASP A 342 25.43 4.67 -4.26
CA ASP A 342 26.60 3.80 -4.13
C ASP A 342 26.25 2.43 -3.57
N ILE A 343 25.84 2.36 -2.31
CA ILE A 343 25.55 1.12 -1.61
C ILE A 343 24.58 1.30 -0.45
N CYS A 344 23.67 0.35 -0.28
CA CYS A 344 22.86 0.23 0.92
C CYS A 344 23.00 -1.19 1.50
N LEU A 345 22.47 -1.44 2.71
CA LEU A 345 22.50 -2.78 3.33
C LEU A 345 22.00 -3.89 2.38
N HIS A 346 20.98 -3.60 1.58
CA HIS A 346 20.49 -4.57 0.60
C HIS A 346 21.50 -4.82 -0.54
N GLY A 347 22.39 -3.87 -0.81
CA GLY A 347 23.44 -3.99 -1.82
C GLY A 347 24.45 -5.09 -1.49
N PHE A 348 24.72 -5.39 -0.21
CA PHE A 348 25.57 -6.52 0.18
C PHE A 348 25.11 -7.86 -0.40
N ARG A 349 23.78 -8.03 -0.50
CA ARG A 349 23.19 -9.22 -1.12
C ARG A 349 23.46 -9.29 -2.62
N ALA A 350 23.41 -8.14 -3.30
CA ALA A 350 23.74 -8.08 -4.73
C ALA A 350 25.22 -8.35 -4.96
N MET A 351 26.11 -7.79 -4.13
CA MET A 351 27.56 -8.06 -4.20
C MET A 351 27.86 -9.55 -3.98
N ALA A 352 27.31 -10.15 -2.93
CA ALA A 352 27.50 -11.58 -2.65
C ALA A 352 26.97 -12.45 -3.79
N CYS A 353 25.75 -12.16 -4.27
CA CYS A 353 25.15 -12.89 -5.40
C CYS A 353 26.02 -12.80 -6.65
N SER A 354 26.52 -11.61 -6.99
CA SER A 354 27.42 -11.40 -8.14
C SER A 354 28.73 -12.20 -7.98
N ALA A 355 29.39 -12.10 -6.83
CA ALA A 355 30.64 -12.82 -6.60
C ALA A 355 30.46 -14.35 -6.63
N LEU A 356 29.41 -14.86 -6.01
CA LEU A 356 29.12 -16.29 -6.00
C LEU A 356 28.79 -16.81 -7.39
N THR A 357 28.06 -16.03 -8.20
CA THR A 357 27.75 -16.38 -9.59
C THR A 357 28.99 -16.31 -10.48
N GLU A 358 29.77 -15.23 -10.41
CA GLU A 358 30.99 -15.01 -11.18
C GLU A 358 32.11 -16.01 -10.85
N SER A 359 32.08 -16.60 -9.66
CA SER A 359 33.05 -17.62 -9.27
C SER A 359 32.92 -18.90 -10.11
N GLY A 360 31.72 -19.19 -10.62
CA GLY A 360 31.41 -20.43 -11.34
C GLY A 360 31.46 -21.70 -10.47
N LEU A 361 31.55 -21.57 -9.14
CA LEU A 361 31.77 -22.70 -8.20
C LEU A 361 30.48 -23.28 -7.64
N TRP A 362 29.38 -22.51 -7.67
CA TRP A 362 28.16 -22.78 -6.91
C TRP A 362 26.95 -22.95 -7.81
N SER A 363 26.09 -23.90 -7.48
CA SER A 363 24.85 -24.04 -8.20
C SER A 363 23.95 -22.83 -8.00
N ARG A 364 23.22 -22.45 -9.05
CA ARG A 364 22.22 -21.38 -8.96
C ARG A 364 21.22 -21.63 -7.81
N ASP A 365 20.82 -22.89 -7.63
CA ASP A 365 19.85 -23.25 -6.60
C ASP A 365 20.37 -23.02 -5.19
N ALA A 366 21.64 -23.32 -4.93
CA ALA A 366 22.27 -23.04 -3.63
C ALA A 366 22.32 -21.51 -3.37
N VAL A 367 22.68 -20.71 -4.36
CA VAL A 367 22.71 -19.23 -4.25
C VAL A 367 21.29 -18.68 -4.01
N GLU A 368 20.30 -19.08 -4.81
CA GLU A 368 18.91 -18.63 -4.66
C GLU A 368 18.33 -19.04 -3.29
N ARG A 369 18.65 -20.28 -2.84
CA ARG A 369 18.22 -20.75 -1.53
C ARG A 369 18.84 -19.97 -0.38
N GLN A 370 20.14 -19.60 -0.48
CA GLN A 370 20.80 -18.73 0.48
C GLN A 370 20.22 -17.32 0.49
N MET A 371 19.82 -16.83 -0.68
CA MET A 371 19.09 -15.57 -0.80
C MET A 371 17.66 -15.65 -0.27
N SER A 372 17.18 -16.81 0.19
CA SER A 372 15.79 -17.03 0.58
C SER A 372 14.83 -16.55 -0.49
N HIS A 373 15.15 -16.82 -1.77
CA HIS A 373 14.24 -16.60 -2.89
C HIS A 373 13.38 -17.85 -3.09
N GLN A 374 12.11 -17.64 -3.44
CA GLN A 374 11.25 -18.74 -3.85
C GLN A 374 11.44 -19.01 -5.34
N GLU A 375 11.42 -20.29 -5.70
CA GLU A 375 11.37 -20.67 -7.11
C GLU A 375 10.09 -20.09 -7.76
N ARG A 376 10.26 -19.40 -8.87
CA ARG A 376 9.16 -18.74 -9.59
C ARG A 376 8.43 -19.68 -10.52
N ASN A 377 9.11 -20.71 -10.98
CA ASN A 377 8.50 -21.74 -11.80
C ASN A 377 7.73 -22.69 -10.88
N GLU A 378 6.42 -22.69 -10.96
CA GLU A 378 5.53 -23.46 -10.09
C GLU A 378 5.79 -24.97 -10.24
N VAL A 379 6.08 -25.45 -11.44
CA VAL A 379 6.39 -26.87 -11.69
C VAL A 379 7.69 -27.23 -10.99
N ARG A 380 8.76 -26.44 -11.17
CA ARG A 380 10.04 -26.70 -10.51
C ARG A 380 9.94 -26.58 -9.00
N ALA A 381 9.19 -25.59 -8.50
CA ALA A 381 8.97 -25.40 -7.08
C ALA A 381 8.39 -26.64 -6.41
N ALA A 382 7.48 -27.37 -7.06
CA ALA A 382 6.89 -28.58 -6.55
C ALA A 382 7.92 -29.70 -6.27
N TYR A 383 9.03 -29.75 -7.02
CA TYR A 383 10.06 -30.77 -6.88
C TYR A 383 11.23 -30.37 -5.98
N VAL A 384 11.58 -29.06 -5.92
CA VAL A 384 12.79 -28.61 -5.21
C VAL A 384 12.52 -27.85 -3.93
N HIS A 385 11.27 -27.69 -3.52
CA HIS A 385 10.89 -26.86 -2.36
C HIS A 385 11.51 -27.34 -1.02
N LEU A 386 11.81 -28.60 -0.85
CA LEU A 386 12.45 -29.18 0.34
C LEU A 386 13.97 -29.18 0.27
N ALA A 387 14.57 -29.01 -0.92
CA ALA A 387 16.01 -29.05 -1.08
C ALA A 387 16.67 -27.84 -0.40
N GLN A 388 17.53 -28.08 0.57
CA GLN A 388 18.23 -27.03 1.31
C GLN A 388 19.64 -26.77 0.79
N HIS A 389 20.22 -27.63 -0.02
CA HIS A 389 21.58 -27.56 -0.53
C HIS A 389 22.62 -27.26 0.58
N MET A 390 22.39 -27.80 1.78
CA MET A 390 23.09 -27.37 3.01
C MET A 390 24.60 -27.57 2.93
N HIS A 391 25.05 -28.73 2.43
CA HIS A 391 26.47 -29.01 2.27
C HIS A 391 27.15 -28.01 1.33
N GLU A 392 26.55 -27.73 0.21
CA GLU A 392 27.06 -26.74 -0.76
C GLU A 392 27.04 -25.34 -0.18
N ARG A 393 25.92 -24.96 0.49
CA ARG A 393 25.78 -23.62 1.10
C ARG A 393 26.76 -23.37 2.24
N ARG A 394 27.11 -24.37 3.06
CA ARG A 394 28.17 -24.21 4.07
C ARG A 394 29.51 -23.83 3.43
N ARG A 395 29.91 -24.55 2.40
CA ARG A 395 31.15 -24.28 1.66
C ARG A 395 31.09 -22.93 0.93
N MET A 396 29.94 -22.59 0.38
CA MET A 396 29.69 -21.33 -0.31
C MET A 396 29.81 -20.13 0.64
N MET A 397 29.26 -20.23 1.84
CA MET A 397 29.32 -19.15 2.84
C MET A 397 30.75 -18.95 3.37
N GLN A 398 31.48 -20.04 3.60
CA GLN A 398 32.90 -19.95 3.97
C GLN A 398 33.72 -19.35 2.82
N TRP A 399 33.49 -19.78 1.58
CA TRP A 399 34.18 -19.19 0.43
C TRP A 399 33.90 -17.69 0.30
N TRP A 400 32.66 -17.24 0.53
CA TRP A 400 32.32 -15.82 0.49
C TRP A 400 33.09 -15.00 1.54
N SER A 401 33.19 -15.48 2.76
CA SER A 401 33.96 -14.81 3.82
C SER A 401 35.44 -14.78 3.51
N ASN A 402 36.00 -15.89 3.06
CA ASN A 402 37.41 -15.94 2.59
C ASN A 402 37.64 -15.02 1.39
N TYR A 403 36.64 -14.84 0.51
CA TYR A 403 36.72 -13.90 -0.59
C TYR A 403 36.76 -12.45 -0.10
N ILE A 404 35.97 -12.11 0.92
CA ILE A 404 36.05 -10.79 1.57
C ILE A 404 37.45 -10.56 2.12
N GLU A 405 38.02 -11.49 2.89
CA GLU A 405 39.37 -11.37 3.48
C GLU A 405 40.47 -11.24 2.42
N ALA A 406 40.41 -12.05 1.38
CA ALA A 406 41.36 -12.00 0.28
C ALA A 406 41.35 -10.66 -0.49
N ASN A 407 40.25 -9.93 -0.38
CA ASN A 407 40.05 -8.61 -0.99
C ASN A 407 40.30 -7.45 -0.02
N THR A 408 40.98 -7.63 1.08
CA THR A 408 41.26 -6.55 2.05
C THR A 408 42.18 -5.49 1.45
N ASP A 409 43.28 -5.91 0.83
CA ASP A 409 44.29 -5.00 0.32
C ASP A 409 44.12 -4.63 -1.16
N ARG A 410 43.68 -5.59 -1.95
CA ARG A 410 43.53 -5.43 -3.41
C ARG A 410 42.38 -6.27 -3.96
N TYR A 411 41.80 -5.81 -5.05
CA TYR A 411 40.74 -6.55 -5.74
C TYR A 411 41.26 -7.84 -6.39
N ILE A 412 40.57 -8.93 -6.11
CA ILE A 412 40.75 -10.24 -6.74
C ILE A 412 39.41 -10.61 -7.36
N ALA A 413 39.36 -10.87 -8.66
CA ALA A 413 38.15 -11.26 -9.35
C ALA A 413 37.67 -12.64 -8.84
N PRO A 414 36.33 -12.86 -8.70
CA PRO A 414 35.77 -14.09 -8.12
C PRO A 414 36.25 -15.38 -8.82
N TYR A 415 36.32 -15.37 -10.15
CA TYR A 415 36.77 -16.52 -10.97
C TYR A 415 38.26 -16.85 -10.78
N LYS A 416 39.07 -15.91 -10.26
CA LYS A 416 40.49 -16.14 -9.94
C LYS A 416 40.70 -16.81 -8.58
N MET A 417 39.70 -16.71 -7.72
CA MET A 417 39.73 -17.31 -6.41
C MET A 417 39.30 -18.78 -6.48
N LYS A 418 40.24 -19.63 -6.88
CA LYS A 418 40.03 -21.08 -6.94
C LYS A 418 39.66 -21.63 -5.57
N LYS A 419 38.97 -22.80 -5.55
CA LYS A 419 38.59 -23.53 -4.33
C LYS A 419 39.66 -23.43 -3.27
N LEU A 420 39.41 -22.65 -2.23
CA LEU A 420 40.18 -22.81 -0.99
C LEU A 420 39.94 -24.23 -0.52
N ARG A 421 40.99 -24.97 -0.23
CA ARG A 421 40.87 -26.25 0.45
C ARG A 421 40.20 -25.96 1.78
N VAL A 422 38.95 -26.36 1.90
CA VAL A 422 38.29 -26.47 3.19
C VAL A 422 38.96 -27.65 3.85
N VAL A 423 39.83 -27.38 4.81
CA VAL A 423 40.40 -28.35 5.73
C VAL A 423 39.27 -28.83 6.66
#